data_bf46c9659f395e24d0f4e9ec56c9fc32
#
_entry.id   bf46c9659f395e24d0f4e9ec56c9fc32
#
_cell.length_a   1.000
_cell.length_b   1.000
_cell.length_c   1.000
_cell.angle_alpha   90.00
_cell.angle_beta   90.00
_cell.angle_gamma   90.00
#
_symmetry.space_group_name_H-M   'P 1'
#
loop_
_entity.id
_entity.type
_entity.pdbx_description
1 polymer ?
#
loop_
_entity_poly.entity_id
_entity_poly.type
_entity_poly.pdbx_seq_one_letter_code
_entity_poly.pdbx_strand_id
1 'polypeptide(L)'
;MRFTNRQILKIAGPILVSVLMEHLIGMTDTAFLGRVGEVELGASALAGVYYLAIFMLGFGFSTGVQIMIGRRNGEGNYTAIGELFNQGFVFQFLLATFIFFATRFGSPLLLRHLIDSPQVYEATLEYMNRRIFGLFFSFTALMFRAFYVGIADTRTLTANSLVMVGTNVVLNYILIFGKLGFPALGIAGAAIASVLAEVTSLLFFIVYTGLKIDRQKYRLYRFHRIEIHLLKRILGISIWTMVQAFISISTWFLFFIAVEHLGERPLAITNVLRNISSLFFIIVSAFATTASSLVSNLMGSGDSGRVMDTFKKVSRLCYVFILPLIFVMALFPNSVMRIYTDNSALIQSAVPAYYVMIFVYLVSVPANILFNTVSGTGNTRSALFIELIALVAYVLSVIYLVIYLKADVAICWTTEYLSLIHISEPTR
;
A
#
# COMPACT_ATOMS: atom_id res chain seq x y z
N MET A 1 22.88 16.02 9.80
CA MET A 1 21.81 16.53 8.91
C MET A 1 20.57 16.90 9.73
N ARG A 2 19.95 18.07 9.60
CA ARG A 2 18.76 18.46 10.39
C ARG A 2 17.63 18.81 9.43
N PHE A 3 16.57 17.99 9.42
CA PHE A 3 15.43 18.24 8.55
C PHE A 3 14.48 19.29 9.13
N THR A 4 14.09 20.27 8.31
CA THR A 4 13.09 21.27 8.63
C THR A 4 11.69 20.75 8.32
N ASN A 5 10.64 21.31 8.94
CA ASN A 5 9.25 20.96 8.65
C ASN A 5 8.94 21.11 7.15
N ARG A 6 9.46 22.16 6.50
CA ARG A 6 9.29 22.38 5.06
C ARG A 6 9.91 21.25 4.20
N GLN A 7 11.06 20.74 4.60
CA GLN A 7 11.70 19.61 3.91
C GLN A 7 10.89 18.31 4.08
N ILE A 8 10.42 18.05 5.31
CA ILE A 8 9.56 16.89 5.58
C ILE A 8 8.29 16.95 4.71
N LEU A 9 7.60 18.09 4.67
CA LEU A 9 6.39 18.27 3.86
C LEU A 9 6.66 18.22 2.36
N LYS A 10 7.84 18.63 1.89
CA LYS A 10 8.24 18.48 0.47
C LYS A 10 8.39 17.03 0.05
N ILE A 11 8.66 16.12 0.97
CA ILE A 11 8.76 14.68 0.72
C ILE A 11 7.41 14.01 0.96
N ALA A 12 6.75 14.30 2.08
CA ALA A 12 5.48 13.70 2.46
C ALA A 12 4.33 14.08 1.52
N GLY A 13 4.25 15.34 1.11
CA GLY A 13 3.17 15.83 0.25
C GLY A 13 3.04 15.09 -1.08
N PRO A 14 4.11 14.98 -1.88
CA PRO A 14 4.06 14.19 -3.12
C PRO A 14 3.74 12.71 -2.91
N ILE A 15 4.22 12.09 -1.83
CA ILE A 15 3.86 10.70 -1.48
C ILE A 15 2.37 10.61 -1.16
N LEU A 16 1.85 11.55 -0.35
CA LEU A 16 0.44 11.61 0.01
C LEU A 16 -0.45 11.70 -1.24
N VAL A 17 -0.12 12.62 -2.15
CA VAL A 17 -0.87 12.77 -3.41
C VAL A 17 -0.77 11.52 -4.26
N SER A 18 0.41 10.89 -4.35
CA SER A 18 0.59 9.63 -5.09
C SER A 18 -0.31 8.52 -4.56
N VAL A 19 -0.29 8.29 -3.25
CA VAL A 19 -1.12 7.23 -2.62
C VAL A 19 -2.62 7.53 -2.77
N LEU A 20 -3.02 8.81 -2.64
CA LEU A 20 -4.39 9.23 -2.88
C LEU A 20 -4.83 8.95 -4.32
N MET A 21 -3.98 9.27 -5.31
CA MET A 21 -4.27 9.00 -6.72
C MET A 21 -4.39 7.49 -6.98
N GLU A 22 -3.49 6.68 -6.44
CA GLU A 22 -3.58 5.22 -6.56
C GLU A 22 -4.89 4.68 -5.97
N HIS A 23 -5.36 5.24 -4.86
CA HIS A 23 -6.66 4.87 -4.27
C HIS A 23 -7.85 5.25 -5.18
N LEU A 24 -7.77 6.40 -5.86
CA LEU A 24 -8.79 6.82 -6.82
C LEU A 24 -8.92 5.88 -8.02
N ILE A 25 -7.85 5.22 -8.45
CA ILE A 25 -7.92 4.17 -9.49
C ILE A 25 -8.87 3.07 -9.07
N GLY A 26 -8.68 2.50 -7.88
CA GLY A 26 -9.56 1.45 -7.36
C GLY A 26 -11.03 1.89 -7.24
N MET A 27 -11.26 3.13 -6.80
CA MET A 27 -12.62 3.70 -6.73
C MET A 27 -13.26 3.85 -8.11
N THR A 28 -12.49 4.29 -9.11
CA THR A 28 -12.96 4.45 -10.49
C THR A 28 -13.28 3.10 -11.12
N ASP A 29 -12.40 2.11 -10.96
CA ASP A 29 -12.61 0.75 -11.45
C ASP A 29 -13.90 0.17 -10.88
N THR A 30 -14.10 0.29 -9.56
CA THR A 30 -15.33 -0.16 -8.86
C THR A 30 -16.57 0.57 -9.38
N ALA A 31 -16.51 1.89 -9.55
CA ALA A 31 -17.63 2.68 -10.02
C ALA A 31 -18.03 2.35 -11.48
N PHE A 32 -17.07 2.05 -12.33
CA PHE A 32 -17.32 1.68 -13.72
C PHE A 32 -17.83 0.25 -13.84
N LEU A 33 -17.24 -0.71 -13.13
CA LEU A 33 -17.67 -2.11 -13.16
C LEU A 33 -19.03 -2.31 -12.48
N GLY A 34 -19.37 -1.53 -11.46
CA GLY A 34 -20.70 -1.53 -10.86
C GLY A 34 -21.83 -1.11 -11.82
N ARG A 35 -21.49 -0.43 -12.94
CA ARG A 35 -22.43 -0.11 -14.02
C ARG A 35 -22.52 -1.17 -15.10
N VAL A 36 -21.59 -2.12 -15.12
CA VAL A 36 -21.60 -3.27 -16.05
C VAL A 36 -22.50 -4.37 -15.49
N GLY A 37 -22.29 -4.77 -14.23
CA GLY A 37 -23.08 -5.79 -13.58
C GLY A 37 -22.58 -6.16 -12.17
N GLU A 38 -23.45 -6.87 -11.44
CA GLU A 38 -23.12 -7.33 -10.07
C GLU A 38 -22.05 -8.43 -10.09
N VAL A 39 -22.04 -9.29 -11.10
CA VAL A 39 -21.07 -10.37 -11.28
C VAL A 39 -19.67 -9.76 -11.50
N GLU A 40 -19.54 -8.80 -12.41
CA GLU A 40 -18.29 -8.12 -12.72
C GLU A 40 -17.76 -7.32 -11.53
N LEU A 41 -18.66 -6.68 -10.79
CA LEU A 41 -18.30 -5.96 -9.57
C LEU A 41 -17.76 -6.90 -8.50
N GLY A 42 -18.44 -8.00 -8.22
CA GLY A 42 -18.01 -9.01 -7.26
C GLY A 42 -16.70 -9.69 -7.67
N ALA A 43 -16.59 -10.06 -8.94
CA ALA A 43 -15.39 -10.68 -9.50
C ALA A 43 -14.16 -9.76 -9.42
N SER A 44 -14.32 -8.47 -9.74
CA SER A 44 -13.24 -7.48 -9.65
C SER A 44 -12.79 -7.24 -8.21
N ALA A 45 -13.70 -7.29 -7.24
CA ALA A 45 -13.37 -7.14 -5.83
C ALA A 45 -12.50 -8.32 -5.34
N LEU A 46 -12.89 -9.56 -5.66
CA LEU A 46 -12.12 -10.76 -5.31
C LEU A 46 -10.75 -10.78 -5.99
N ALA A 47 -10.72 -10.51 -7.30
CA ALA A 47 -9.48 -10.42 -8.06
C ALA A 47 -8.56 -9.31 -7.54
N GLY A 48 -9.13 -8.16 -7.14
CA GLY A 48 -8.40 -7.04 -6.58
C GLY A 48 -7.68 -7.37 -5.28
N VAL A 49 -8.34 -8.09 -4.35
CA VAL A 49 -7.72 -8.56 -3.10
C VAL A 49 -6.60 -9.55 -3.39
N TYR A 50 -6.83 -10.49 -4.29
CA TYR A 50 -5.82 -11.47 -4.68
C TYR A 50 -4.61 -10.81 -5.34
N TYR A 51 -4.82 -9.87 -6.26
CA TYR A 51 -3.75 -9.10 -6.89
C TYR A 51 -2.99 -8.25 -5.88
N LEU A 52 -3.68 -7.61 -4.92
CA LEU A 52 -3.07 -6.81 -3.87
C LEU A 52 -2.12 -7.64 -2.99
N ALA A 53 -2.52 -8.85 -2.59
CA ALA A 53 -1.67 -9.74 -1.81
C ALA A 53 -0.35 -10.07 -2.54
N ILE A 54 -0.45 -10.34 -3.84
CA ILE A 54 0.72 -10.57 -4.70
C ILE A 54 1.57 -9.31 -4.82
N PHE A 55 0.93 -8.16 -5.07
CA PHE A 55 1.61 -6.87 -5.23
C PHE A 55 2.42 -6.49 -3.99
N MET A 56 1.94 -6.84 -2.79
CA MET A 56 2.62 -6.55 -1.54
C MET A 56 4.00 -7.23 -1.43
N LEU A 57 4.23 -8.35 -2.10
CA LEU A 57 5.56 -8.97 -2.17
C LEU A 57 6.57 -8.08 -2.90
N GLY A 58 6.19 -7.57 -4.07
CA GLY A 58 7.03 -6.62 -4.83
C GLY A 58 7.22 -5.30 -4.10
N PHE A 59 6.15 -4.79 -3.49
CA PHE A 59 6.18 -3.56 -2.69
C PHE A 59 7.12 -3.70 -1.48
N GLY A 60 7.03 -4.80 -0.73
CA GLY A 60 7.92 -5.09 0.41
C GLY A 60 9.39 -5.17 -0.02
N PHE A 61 9.70 -5.83 -1.15
CA PHE A 61 11.04 -5.84 -1.70
C PHE A 61 11.54 -4.43 -2.02
N SER A 62 10.73 -3.64 -2.72
CA SER A 62 11.10 -2.27 -3.09
C SER A 62 11.35 -1.38 -1.87
N THR A 63 10.61 -1.59 -0.78
CA THR A 63 10.81 -0.88 0.50
C THR A 63 12.18 -1.19 1.11
N GLY A 64 12.60 -2.45 1.10
CA GLY A 64 13.95 -2.82 1.54
C GLY A 64 15.05 -2.17 0.70
N VAL A 65 14.90 -2.16 -0.62
CA VAL A 65 15.84 -1.47 -1.53
C VAL A 65 15.82 0.04 -1.29
N GLN A 66 14.65 0.66 -1.08
CA GLN A 66 14.52 2.08 -0.74
C GLN A 66 15.34 2.46 0.49
N ILE A 67 15.31 1.65 1.55
CA ILE A 67 16.10 1.86 2.77
C ILE A 67 17.60 1.84 2.46
N MET A 68 18.05 0.87 1.65
CA MET A 68 19.45 0.78 1.24
C MET A 68 19.87 1.98 0.38
N ILE A 69 19.04 2.39 -0.58
CA ILE A 69 19.27 3.58 -1.41
C ILE A 69 19.37 4.84 -0.53
N GLY A 70 18.45 5.03 0.41
CA GLY A 70 18.47 6.15 1.34
C GLY A 70 19.76 6.20 2.16
N ARG A 71 20.25 5.05 2.65
CA ARG A 71 21.50 4.96 3.35
C ARG A 71 22.68 5.37 2.46
N ARG A 72 22.76 4.85 1.23
CA ARG A 72 23.82 5.23 0.26
C ARG A 72 23.75 6.70 -0.14
N ASN A 73 22.55 7.25 -0.24
CA ASN A 73 22.36 8.67 -0.50
C ASN A 73 22.89 9.53 0.67
N GLY A 74 22.62 9.14 1.90
CA GLY A 74 23.18 9.80 3.09
C GLY A 74 24.69 9.72 3.18
N GLU A 75 25.29 8.61 2.76
CA GLU A 75 26.75 8.40 2.66
C GLU A 75 27.38 9.22 1.50
N GLY A 76 26.60 9.81 0.59
CA GLY A 76 27.08 10.41 -0.65
C GLY A 76 27.60 9.42 -1.70
N ASN A 77 27.35 8.13 -1.49
CA ASN A 77 27.80 7.06 -2.40
C ASN A 77 26.77 6.81 -3.50
N TYR A 78 26.74 7.73 -4.46
CA TYR A 78 25.72 7.72 -5.53
C TYR A 78 25.88 6.57 -6.52
N THR A 79 27.10 6.08 -6.75
CA THR A 79 27.36 4.95 -7.65
C THR A 79 26.75 3.65 -7.13
N ALA A 80 26.86 3.40 -5.81
CA ALA A 80 26.23 2.26 -5.17
C ALA A 80 24.70 2.29 -5.24
N ILE A 81 24.08 3.49 -5.36
CA ILE A 81 22.63 3.61 -5.59
C ILE A 81 22.23 2.97 -6.92
N GLY A 82 22.99 3.24 -7.99
CA GLY A 82 22.71 2.63 -9.29
C GLY A 82 22.89 1.11 -9.30
N GLU A 83 23.88 0.61 -8.58
CA GLU A 83 24.08 -0.84 -8.43
C GLU A 83 22.87 -1.49 -7.72
N LEU A 84 22.42 -0.90 -6.61
CA LEU A 84 21.21 -1.35 -5.90
C LEU A 84 19.96 -1.30 -6.79
N PHE A 85 19.77 -0.19 -7.52
CA PHE A 85 18.67 -0.03 -8.45
C PHE A 85 18.68 -1.08 -9.55
N ASN A 86 19.83 -1.26 -10.22
CA ASN A 86 19.96 -2.18 -11.35
C ASN A 86 19.74 -3.64 -10.92
N GLN A 87 20.36 -4.06 -9.80
CA GLN A 87 20.18 -5.42 -9.27
C GLN A 87 18.75 -5.64 -8.76
N GLY A 88 18.16 -4.65 -8.08
CA GLY A 88 16.77 -4.71 -7.64
C GLY A 88 15.79 -4.77 -8.81
N PHE A 89 16.04 -4.03 -9.90
CA PHE A 89 15.23 -4.06 -11.11
C PHE A 89 15.22 -5.46 -11.74
N VAL A 90 16.39 -6.08 -11.88
CA VAL A 90 16.50 -7.45 -12.40
C VAL A 90 15.76 -8.44 -11.49
N PHE A 91 15.93 -8.33 -10.16
CA PHE A 91 15.24 -9.19 -9.22
C PHE A 91 13.72 -9.02 -9.28
N GLN A 92 13.21 -7.79 -9.32
CA GLN A 92 11.77 -7.52 -9.45
C GLN A 92 11.18 -8.09 -10.73
N PHE A 93 11.91 -8.00 -11.83
CA PHE A 93 11.48 -8.60 -13.09
C PHE A 93 11.43 -10.14 -13.01
N LEU A 94 12.44 -10.76 -12.40
CA LEU A 94 12.46 -12.21 -12.19
C LEU A 94 11.36 -12.65 -11.22
N LEU A 95 11.14 -11.89 -10.14
CA LEU A 95 10.06 -12.13 -9.20
C LEU A 95 8.69 -12.01 -9.88
N ALA A 96 8.49 -10.97 -10.70
CA ALA A 96 7.27 -10.80 -11.51
C ALA A 96 7.05 -12.00 -12.44
N THR A 97 8.13 -12.48 -13.08
CA THR A 97 8.08 -13.65 -13.96
C THR A 97 7.68 -14.91 -13.20
N PHE A 98 8.30 -15.15 -12.05
CA PHE A 98 7.97 -16.30 -11.20
C PHE A 98 6.50 -16.25 -10.74
N ILE A 99 6.07 -15.10 -10.23
CA ILE A 99 4.69 -14.91 -9.75
C ILE A 99 3.68 -14.97 -10.89
N PHE A 100 4.03 -14.46 -12.08
CA PHE A 100 3.19 -14.56 -13.28
C PHE A 100 2.87 -16.04 -13.58
N PHE A 101 3.88 -16.89 -13.65
CA PHE A 101 3.66 -18.31 -13.91
C PHE A 101 2.94 -19.01 -12.76
N ALA A 102 3.31 -18.74 -11.51
CA ALA A 102 2.64 -19.28 -10.34
C ALA A 102 1.15 -18.90 -10.31
N THR A 103 0.82 -17.65 -10.62
CA THR A 103 -0.57 -17.17 -10.71
C THR A 103 -1.28 -17.77 -11.92
N ARG A 104 -0.65 -17.78 -13.08
CA ARG A 104 -1.25 -18.28 -14.33
C ARG A 104 -1.72 -19.73 -14.21
N PHE A 105 -0.93 -20.57 -13.55
CA PHE A 105 -1.23 -22.00 -13.37
C PHE A 105 -1.92 -22.30 -12.05
N GLY A 106 -1.65 -21.54 -10.99
CA GLY A 106 -2.20 -21.75 -9.66
C GLY A 106 -3.58 -21.13 -9.41
N SER A 107 -3.86 -19.96 -10.03
CA SER A 107 -5.15 -19.27 -9.80
C SER A 107 -6.38 -20.11 -10.13
N PRO A 108 -6.44 -20.87 -11.24
CA PRO A 108 -7.62 -21.67 -11.54
C PRO A 108 -7.94 -22.69 -10.44
N LEU A 109 -6.90 -23.32 -9.89
CA LEU A 109 -7.06 -24.30 -8.80
C LEU A 109 -7.48 -23.61 -7.50
N LEU A 110 -6.80 -22.52 -7.13
CA LEU A 110 -7.08 -21.80 -5.89
C LEU A 110 -8.48 -21.17 -5.90
N LEU A 111 -8.83 -20.45 -6.95
CA LEU A 111 -10.10 -19.73 -7.05
C LEU A 111 -11.30 -20.67 -7.14
N ARG A 112 -11.13 -21.86 -7.74
CA ARG A 112 -12.19 -22.87 -7.80
C ARG A 112 -12.59 -23.39 -6.41
N HIS A 113 -11.68 -23.36 -5.43
CA HIS A 113 -11.97 -23.77 -4.06
C HIS A 113 -12.51 -22.61 -3.20
N LEU A 114 -12.37 -21.37 -3.66
CA LEU A 114 -12.77 -20.19 -2.91
C LEU A 114 -14.07 -19.53 -3.41
N ILE A 115 -14.48 -19.84 -4.65
CA ILE A 115 -15.62 -19.17 -5.29
C ILE A 115 -16.67 -20.23 -5.66
N ASP A 116 -17.83 -20.16 -5.02
CA ASP A 116 -18.94 -21.10 -5.25
C ASP A 116 -19.72 -20.79 -6.53
N SER A 117 -19.85 -19.50 -6.89
CA SER A 117 -20.58 -19.08 -8.10
C SER A 117 -19.75 -19.29 -9.37
N PRO A 118 -20.20 -20.15 -10.33
CA PRO A 118 -19.48 -20.36 -11.57
C PRO A 118 -19.29 -19.07 -12.40
N GLN A 119 -20.29 -18.19 -12.40
CA GLN A 119 -20.25 -16.92 -13.13
C GLN A 119 -19.20 -15.97 -12.57
N VAL A 120 -19.16 -15.83 -11.23
CA VAL A 120 -18.14 -15.00 -10.54
C VAL A 120 -16.75 -15.59 -10.72
N TYR A 121 -16.62 -16.92 -10.68
CA TYR A 121 -15.36 -17.63 -10.92
C TYR A 121 -14.80 -17.34 -12.33
N GLU A 122 -15.62 -17.50 -13.37
CA GLU A 122 -15.22 -17.26 -14.76
C GLU A 122 -14.81 -15.79 -14.97
N ALA A 123 -15.61 -14.84 -14.47
CA ALA A 123 -15.31 -13.42 -14.54
C ALA A 123 -14.01 -13.05 -13.78
N THR A 124 -13.80 -13.67 -12.61
CA THR A 124 -12.56 -13.46 -11.82
C THR A 124 -11.33 -13.99 -12.57
N LEU A 125 -11.43 -15.17 -13.18
CA LEU A 125 -10.36 -15.73 -14.00
C LEU A 125 -10.09 -14.88 -15.24
N GLU A 126 -11.14 -14.42 -15.91
CA GLU A 126 -11.01 -13.55 -17.07
C GLU A 126 -10.27 -12.27 -16.73
N TYR A 127 -10.62 -11.61 -15.62
CA TYR A 127 -9.92 -10.45 -15.10
C TYR A 127 -8.46 -10.76 -14.79
N MET A 128 -8.21 -11.79 -13.97
CA MET A 128 -6.86 -12.14 -13.52
C MET A 128 -5.94 -12.54 -14.68
N ASN A 129 -6.44 -13.30 -15.66
CA ASN A 129 -5.66 -13.71 -16.82
C ASN A 129 -5.09 -12.54 -17.63
N ARG A 130 -5.75 -11.38 -17.59
CA ARG A 130 -5.26 -10.14 -18.22
C ARG A 130 -4.49 -9.29 -17.23
N ARG A 131 -4.96 -9.19 -16.00
CA ARG A 131 -4.40 -8.31 -14.97
C ARG A 131 -2.98 -8.70 -14.55
N ILE A 132 -2.66 -10.00 -14.54
CA ILE A 132 -1.33 -10.50 -14.13
C ILE A 132 -0.19 -10.02 -15.03
N PHE A 133 -0.44 -9.63 -16.28
CA PHE A 133 0.57 -9.01 -17.13
C PHE A 133 1.06 -7.68 -16.58
N GLY A 134 0.24 -6.99 -15.80
CA GLY A 134 0.61 -5.77 -15.10
C GLY A 134 1.74 -5.93 -14.10
N LEU A 135 1.97 -7.15 -13.56
CA LEU A 135 3.04 -7.41 -12.59
C LEU A 135 4.43 -7.05 -13.13
N PHE A 136 4.69 -7.27 -14.42
CA PHE A 136 5.97 -6.91 -15.03
C PHE A 136 6.24 -5.42 -14.97
N PHE A 137 5.20 -4.61 -15.19
CA PHE A 137 5.29 -3.16 -15.23
C PHE A 137 5.23 -2.56 -13.83
N SER A 138 4.30 -3.01 -13.00
CA SER A 138 4.13 -2.50 -11.63
C SER A 138 5.35 -2.81 -10.77
N PHE A 139 5.90 -4.04 -10.79
CA PHE A 139 7.07 -4.41 -10.01
C PHE A 139 8.31 -3.63 -10.43
N THR A 140 8.51 -3.45 -11.72
CA THR A 140 9.63 -2.64 -12.21
C THR A 140 9.43 -1.15 -11.90
N ALA A 141 8.21 -0.62 -11.94
CA ALA A 141 7.90 0.75 -11.53
C ALA A 141 8.16 0.98 -10.04
N LEU A 142 7.93 -0.03 -9.19
CA LEU A 142 8.26 0.04 -7.75
C LEU A 142 9.76 0.30 -7.49
N MET A 143 10.65 -0.09 -8.40
CA MET A 143 12.07 0.24 -8.26
C MET A 143 12.35 1.73 -8.46
N PHE A 144 11.64 2.39 -9.39
CA PHE A 144 11.73 3.84 -9.54
C PHE A 144 11.16 4.54 -8.30
N ARG A 145 10.04 4.05 -7.76
CA ARG A 145 9.50 4.56 -6.50
C ARG A 145 10.52 4.44 -5.37
N ALA A 146 11.17 3.29 -5.22
CA ALA A 146 12.21 3.05 -4.24
C ALA A 146 13.40 4.01 -4.41
N PHE A 147 13.81 4.26 -5.66
CA PHE A 147 14.86 5.21 -5.99
C PHE A 147 14.48 6.64 -5.56
N TYR A 148 13.36 7.17 -6.01
CA TYR A 148 12.95 8.54 -5.73
C TYR A 148 12.66 8.79 -4.24
N VAL A 149 12.03 7.85 -3.56
CA VAL A 149 11.81 7.95 -2.10
C VAL A 149 13.13 7.84 -1.35
N GLY A 150 14.03 6.93 -1.76
CA GLY A 150 15.34 6.74 -1.14
C GLY A 150 16.24 7.98 -1.23
N ILE A 151 16.28 8.65 -2.39
CA ILE A 151 17.03 9.90 -2.55
C ILE A 151 16.30 11.14 -2.02
N ALA A 152 15.10 10.95 -1.43
CA ALA A 152 14.25 12.01 -0.88
C ALA A 152 13.80 13.08 -1.92
N ASP A 153 13.66 12.70 -3.20
CA ASP A 153 13.09 13.53 -4.28
C ASP A 153 11.81 12.92 -4.83
N THR A 154 10.70 13.14 -4.13
CA THR A 154 9.43 12.46 -4.33
C THR A 154 8.46 13.14 -5.29
N ARG A 155 8.79 14.32 -5.83
CA ARG A 155 7.91 15.08 -6.74
C ARG A 155 7.51 14.30 -7.99
N THR A 156 8.42 13.48 -8.48
CA THR A 156 8.20 12.60 -9.64
C THR A 156 7.04 11.62 -9.40
N LEU A 157 6.82 11.19 -8.16
CA LEU A 157 5.75 10.26 -7.81
C LEU A 157 4.37 10.86 -8.07
N THR A 158 4.16 12.14 -7.69
CA THR A 158 2.89 12.83 -7.99
C THR A 158 2.62 12.91 -9.48
N ALA A 159 3.61 13.32 -10.27
CA ALA A 159 3.45 13.43 -11.72
C ALA A 159 3.15 12.07 -12.36
N ASN A 160 3.87 11.03 -11.92
CA ASN A 160 3.63 9.65 -12.37
C ASN A 160 2.21 9.17 -12.04
N SER A 161 1.76 9.38 -10.79
CA SER A 161 0.43 8.94 -10.37
C SER A 161 -0.68 9.68 -11.13
N LEU A 162 -0.52 10.97 -11.42
CA LEU A 162 -1.48 11.72 -12.25
C LEU A 162 -1.58 11.15 -13.66
N VAL A 163 -0.44 10.83 -14.29
CA VAL A 163 -0.41 10.20 -15.63
C VAL A 163 -1.07 8.82 -15.58
N MET A 164 -0.76 8.03 -14.55
CA MET A 164 -1.31 6.68 -14.39
C MET A 164 -2.83 6.70 -14.20
N VAL A 165 -3.33 7.57 -13.30
CA VAL A 165 -4.79 7.74 -13.06
C VAL A 165 -5.49 8.23 -14.33
N GLY A 166 -4.95 9.26 -14.98
CA GLY A 166 -5.53 9.80 -16.22
C GLY A 166 -5.65 8.72 -17.30
N THR A 167 -4.59 7.93 -17.50
CA THR A 167 -4.60 6.80 -18.43
C THR A 167 -5.64 5.75 -18.05
N ASN A 168 -5.69 5.34 -16.76
CA ASN A 168 -6.63 4.34 -16.28
C ASN A 168 -8.08 4.78 -16.48
N VAL A 169 -8.45 6.00 -16.05
CA VAL A 169 -9.83 6.51 -16.18
C VAL A 169 -10.28 6.58 -17.64
N VAL A 170 -9.42 7.12 -18.52
CA VAL A 170 -9.75 7.24 -19.96
C VAL A 170 -9.89 5.86 -20.59
N LEU A 171 -8.94 4.96 -20.35
CA LEU A 171 -8.97 3.62 -20.93
C LEU A 171 -10.10 2.76 -20.35
N ASN A 172 -10.42 2.89 -19.08
CA ASN A 172 -11.60 2.24 -18.48
C ASN A 172 -12.88 2.66 -19.20
N TYR A 173 -13.08 3.97 -19.42
CA TYR A 173 -14.26 4.46 -20.12
C TYR A 173 -14.34 3.91 -21.57
N ILE A 174 -13.22 3.84 -22.26
CA ILE A 174 -13.17 3.36 -23.64
C ILE A 174 -13.38 1.85 -23.70
N LEU A 175 -12.63 1.06 -22.92
CA LEU A 175 -12.57 -0.39 -23.07
C LEU A 175 -13.72 -1.11 -22.35
N ILE A 176 -14.18 -0.60 -21.19
CA ILE A 176 -15.30 -1.22 -20.48
C ILE A 176 -16.58 -1.04 -21.28
N PHE A 177 -16.86 0.19 -21.75
CA PHE A 177 -18.12 0.55 -22.40
C PHE A 177 -18.11 0.51 -23.92
N GLY A 178 -16.96 0.19 -24.57
CA GLY A 178 -16.86 0.11 -26.01
C GLY A 178 -17.04 1.46 -26.69
N LYS A 179 -16.29 2.48 -26.31
CA LYS A 179 -16.34 3.82 -26.91
C LYS A 179 -15.24 4.00 -27.94
N LEU A 180 -15.39 5.05 -28.76
CA LEU A 180 -14.43 5.44 -29.82
C LEU A 180 -14.10 4.32 -30.83
N GLY A 181 -15.05 3.44 -31.13
CA GLY A 181 -14.89 2.33 -32.08
C GLY A 181 -14.28 1.05 -31.51
N PHE A 182 -13.98 1.02 -30.23
CA PHE A 182 -13.55 -0.21 -29.54
C PHE A 182 -14.75 -1.06 -29.14
N PRO A 183 -14.61 -2.40 -29.10
CA PRO A 183 -15.65 -3.28 -28.55
C PRO A 183 -15.79 -3.10 -27.04
N ALA A 184 -17.01 -3.27 -26.52
CA ALA A 184 -17.24 -3.31 -25.07
C ALA A 184 -16.67 -4.60 -24.47
N LEU A 185 -15.60 -4.49 -23.71
CA LEU A 185 -14.89 -5.62 -23.12
C LEU A 185 -15.29 -5.89 -21.66
N GLY A 186 -16.15 -5.05 -21.05
CA GLY A 186 -16.59 -5.23 -19.66
C GLY A 186 -15.42 -5.37 -18.68
N ILE A 187 -15.45 -6.43 -17.86
CA ILE A 187 -14.42 -6.70 -16.84
C ILE A 187 -13.02 -6.92 -17.43
N ALA A 188 -12.93 -7.52 -18.61
CA ALA A 188 -11.66 -7.67 -19.34
C ALA A 188 -11.06 -6.32 -19.72
N GLY A 189 -11.93 -5.37 -20.11
CA GLY A 189 -11.54 -3.99 -20.43
C GLY A 189 -10.93 -3.27 -19.23
N ALA A 190 -11.50 -3.45 -18.03
CA ALA A 190 -10.94 -2.90 -16.79
C ALA A 190 -9.53 -3.44 -16.49
N ALA A 191 -9.33 -4.76 -16.63
CA ALA A 191 -8.03 -5.38 -16.44
C ALA A 191 -6.98 -4.84 -17.42
N ILE A 192 -7.33 -4.73 -18.72
CA ILE A 192 -6.44 -4.20 -19.75
C ILE A 192 -6.12 -2.71 -19.49
N ALA A 193 -7.12 -1.90 -19.14
CA ALA A 193 -6.92 -0.49 -18.81
C ALA A 193 -5.93 -0.30 -17.65
N SER A 194 -6.06 -1.10 -16.61
CA SER A 194 -5.15 -1.08 -15.45
C SER A 194 -3.73 -1.50 -15.84
N VAL A 195 -3.56 -2.53 -16.69
CA VAL A 195 -2.24 -2.93 -17.21
C VAL A 195 -1.62 -1.82 -18.05
N LEU A 196 -2.38 -1.19 -18.96
CA LEU A 196 -1.88 -0.11 -19.79
C LEU A 196 -1.53 1.14 -18.96
N ALA A 197 -2.26 1.43 -17.88
CA ALA A 197 -1.91 2.48 -16.94
C ALA A 197 -0.56 2.19 -16.24
N GLU A 198 -0.27 0.94 -15.87
CA GLU A 198 1.03 0.53 -15.31
C GLU A 198 2.16 0.61 -16.34
N VAL A 199 1.89 0.25 -17.62
CA VAL A 199 2.82 0.45 -18.73
C VAL A 199 3.17 1.93 -18.85
N THR A 200 2.15 2.80 -18.89
CA THR A 200 2.33 4.25 -19.02
C THR A 200 3.11 4.81 -17.83
N SER A 201 2.83 4.33 -16.61
CA SER A 201 3.58 4.67 -15.39
C SER A 201 5.06 4.33 -15.53
N LEU A 202 5.38 3.11 -15.95
CA LEU A 202 6.76 2.67 -16.14
C LEU A 202 7.46 3.50 -17.22
N LEU A 203 6.80 3.72 -18.36
CA LEU A 203 7.34 4.55 -19.44
C LEU A 203 7.61 5.98 -18.96
N PHE A 204 6.67 6.57 -18.21
CA PHE A 204 6.87 7.88 -17.61
C PHE A 204 8.12 7.91 -16.73
N PHE A 205 8.29 6.94 -15.83
CA PHE A 205 9.47 6.87 -14.98
C PHE A 205 10.77 6.74 -15.79
N ILE A 206 10.80 5.88 -16.81
CA ILE A 206 11.98 5.70 -17.67
C ILE A 206 12.34 7.00 -18.36
N VAL A 207 11.38 7.64 -19.02
CA VAL A 207 11.59 8.88 -19.77
C VAL A 207 11.98 10.02 -18.83
N TYR A 208 11.22 10.23 -17.75
CA TYR A 208 11.48 11.29 -16.80
C TYR A 208 12.86 11.15 -16.14
N THR A 209 13.20 9.96 -15.67
CA THR A 209 14.52 9.67 -15.10
C THR A 209 15.63 9.88 -16.11
N GLY A 210 15.39 9.47 -17.37
CA GLY A 210 16.32 9.69 -18.47
C GLY A 210 16.62 11.15 -18.78
N LEU A 211 15.62 12.02 -18.61
CA LEU A 211 15.71 13.45 -18.94
C LEU A 211 16.15 14.34 -17.76
N LYS A 212 15.76 13.97 -16.53
CA LYS A 212 15.91 14.85 -15.36
C LYS A 212 16.97 14.41 -14.35
N ILE A 213 17.33 13.14 -14.34
CA ILE A 213 18.32 12.59 -13.39
C ILE A 213 19.67 12.45 -14.10
N ASP A 214 20.73 12.86 -13.42
CA ASP A 214 22.10 12.62 -13.87
C ASP A 214 22.42 11.11 -13.79
N ARG A 215 22.24 10.42 -14.91
CA ARG A 215 22.45 8.98 -15.03
C ARG A 215 23.92 8.58 -14.83
N GLN A 216 24.86 9.49 -15.08
CA GLN A 216 26.29 9.22 -14.88
C GLN A 216 26.62 9.24 -13.39
N LYS A 217 26.09 10.22 -12.64
CA LYS A 217 26.24 10.34 -11.19
C LYS A 217 25.79 9.08 -10.46
N TYR A 218 24.61 8.56 -10.82
CA TYR A 218 24.03 7.39 -10.19
C TYR A 218 24.35 6.07 -10.88
N ARG A 219 25.02 6.07 -12.04
CA ARG A 219 25.25 4.89 -12.88
C ARG A 219 24.00 4.07 -13.16
N LEU A 220 22.86 4.73 -13.36
CA LEU A 220 21.60 4.08 -13.70
C LEU A 220 21.64 3.42 -15.08
N TYR A 221 20.86 2.36 -15.26
CA TYR A 221 20.72 1.57 -16.48
C TYR A 221 22.03 0.90 -16.98
N ARG A 222 23.02 0.76 -16.10
CA ARG A 222 24.21 -0.03 -16.41
C ARG A 222 24.01 -1.45 -15.92
N PHE A 223 23.26 -2.25 -16.67
CA PHE A 223 23.06 -3.66 -16.39
C PHE A 223 24.33 -4.46 -16.71
N HIS A 224 25.16 -4.66 -15.71
CA HIS A 224 26.31 -5.54 -15.75
C HIS A 224 25.90 -6.95 -15.29
N ARG A 225 26.85 -7.80 -14.98
CA ARG A 225 26.56 -9.15 -14.48
C ARG A 225 25.73 -9.10 -13.19
N ILE A 226 24.89 -10.11 -12.99
CA ILE A 226 24.14 -10.27 -11.73
C ILE A 226 25.16 -10.55 -10.63
N GLU A 227 25.24 -9.65 -9.65
CA GLU A 227 26.10 -9.77 -8.48
C GLU A 227 25.37 -10.48 -7.36
N ILE A 228 25.52 -11.81 -7.29
CA ILE A 228 24.84 -12.65 -6.30
C ILE A 228 25.11 -12.17 -4.86
N HIS A 229 26.33 -11.68 -4.58
CA HIS A 229 26.66 -11.18 -3.25
C HIS A 229 25.87 -9.92 -2.88
N LEU A 230 25.72 -8.98 -3.83
CA LEU A 230 24.92 -7.77 -3.62
C LEU A 230 23.44 -8.14 -3.50
N LEU A 231 22.96 -9.05 -4.33
CA LEU A 231 21.58 -9.53 -4.27
C LEU A 231 21.26 -10.21 -2.94
N LYS A 232 22.15 -11.06 -2.41
CA LYS A 232 22.00 -11.64 -1.06
C LYS A 232 21.92 -10.56 0.02
N ARG A 233 22.69 -9.49 -0.09
CA ARG A 233 22.65 -8.35 0.85
C ARG A 233 21.33 -7.59 0.75
N ILE A 234 20.83 -7.36 -0.48
CA ILE A 234 19.52 -6.75 -0.70
C ILE A 234 18.43 -7.63 -0.07
N LEU A 235 18.43 -8.92 -0.37
CA LEU A 235 17.45 -9.86 0.19
C LEU A 235 17.55 -9.98 1.72
N GLY A 236 18.73 -9.86 2.30
CA GLY A 236 18.93 -9.86 3.75
C GLY A 236 18.14 -8.76 4.49
N ILE A 237 17.79 -7.66 3.81
CA ILE A 237 16.96 -6.59 4.32
C ILE A 237 15.52 -6.73 3.79
N SER A 238 15.36 -6.98 2.49
CA SER A 238 14.07 -6.93 1.81
C SER A 238 13.18 -8.12 2.12
N ILE A 239 13.72 -9.29 2.45
CA ILE A 239 12.89 -10.45 2.78
C ILE A 239 11.99 -10.18 4.00
N TRP A 240 12.49 -9.46 4.99
CA TRP A 240 11.72 -9.11 6.19
C TRP A 240 10.59 -8.13 5.88
N THR A 241 10.86 -7.14 5.02
CA THR A 241 9.83 -6.20 4.57
C THR A 241 8.82 -6.84 3.60
N MET A 242 9.22 -7.84 2.80
CA MET A 242 8.30 -8.63 1.97
C MET A 242 7.35 -9.46 2.83
N VAL A 243 7.89 -10.22 3.78
CA VAL A 243 7.10 -11.04 4.71
C VAL A 243 6.17 -10.17 5.52
N GLN A 244 6.66 -9.05 6.03
CA GLN A 244 5.88 -8.08 6.78
C GLN A 244 4.70 -7.54 5.96
N ALA A 245 4.93 -7.03 4.76
CA ALA A 245 3.88 -6.46 3.91
C ALA A 245 2.79 -7.50 3.56
N PHE A 246 3.20 -8.74 3.30
CA PHE A 246 2.27 -9.84 3.02
C PHE A 246 1.44 -10.23 4.24
N ILE A 247 2.07 -10.38 5.41
CA ILE A 247 1.37 -10.77 6.65
C ILE A 247 0.41 -9.68 7.09
N SER A 248 0.81 -8.40 7.04
CA SER A 248 -0.02 -7.27 7.47
C SER A 248 -1.33 -7.22 6.68
N ILE A 249 -1.25 -7.33 5.33
CA ILE A 249 -2.46 -7.32 4.50
C ILE A 249 -3.32 -8.56 4.72
N SER A 250 -2.70 -9.72 4.89
CA SER A 250 -3.40 -10.98 5.14
C SER A 250 -4.13 -10.97 6.49
N THR A 251 -3.51 -10.45 7.54
CA THR A 251 -4.09 -10.36 8.88
C THR A 251 -5.28 -9.38 8.90
N TRP A 252 -5.15 -8.26 8.20
CA TRP A 252 -6.24 -7.32 8.05
C TRP A 252 -7.44 -7.93 7.30
N PHE A 253 -7.18 -8.76 6.29
CA PHE A 253 -8.24 -9.49 5.59
C PHE A 253 -8.93 -10.52 6.48
N LEU A 254 -8.20 -11.20 7.38
CA LEU A 254 -8.77 -12.13 8.36
C LEU A 254 -9.80 -11.47 9.28
N PHE A 255 -9.61 -10.18 9.65
CA PHE A 255 -10.60 -9.44 10.43
C PHE A 255 -11.95 -9.33 9.72
N PHE A 256 -11.94 -9.08 8.40
CA PHE A 256 -13.16 -9.02 7.61
C PHE A 256 -13.89 -10.36 7.56
N ILE A 257 -13.15 -11.45 7.36
CA ILE A 257 -13.70 -12.79 7.39
C ILE A 257 -14.30 -13.10 8.76
N ALA A 258 -13.62 -12.73 9.84
CA ALA A 258 -14.14 -12.92 11.18
C ALA A 258 -15.45 -12.15 11.42
N VAL A 259 -15.53 -10.90 10.99
CA VAL A 259 -16.74 -10.06 11.16
C VAL A 259 -17.91 -10.57 10.31
N GLU A 260 -17.65 -11.20 9.15
CA GLU A 260 -18.69 -11.82 8.34
C GLU A 260 -19.49 -12.87 9.11
N HIS A 261 -18.86 -13.62 10.02
CA HIS A 261 -19.52 -14.57 10.89
C HIS A 261 -20.50 -13.96 11.91
N LEU A 262 -20.44 -12.64 12.13
CA LEU A 262 -21.40 -11.93 12.97
C LEU A 262 -22.70 -11.57 12.23
N GLY A 263 -22.72 -11.71 10.90
CA GLY A 263 -23.87 -11.45 10.04
C GLY A 263 -23.70 -10.26 9.11
N GLU A 264 -24.72 -10.04 8.28
CA GLU A 264 -24.70 -9.04 7.19
C GLU A 264 -24.59 -7.58 7.69
N ARG A 265 -25.28 -7.25 8.78
CA ARG A 265 -25.29 -5.89 9.32
C ARG A 265 -23.92 -5.48 9.91
N PRO A 266 -23.26 -6.26 10.76
CA PRO A 266 -21.87 -6.04 11.20
C PRO A 266 -20.90 -5.89 10.04
N LEU A 267 -21.02 -6.72 9.02
CA LEU A 267 -20.18 -6.66 7.83
C LEU A 267 -20.39 -5.38 7.04
N ALA A 268 -21.66 -4.94 6.85
CA ALA A 268 -21.98 -3.70 6.18
C ALA A 268 -21.41 -2.47 6.91
N ILE A 269 -21.55 -2.42 8.25
CA ILE A 269 -20.95 -1.39 9.09
C ILE A 269 -19.43 -1.36 8.90
N THR A 270 -18.78 -2.51 9.00
CA THR A 270 -17.32 -2.65 8.88
C THR A 270 -16.84 -2.20 7.50
N ASN A 271 -17.56 -2.49 6.42
CA ASN A 271 -17.23 -2.02 5.08
C ASN A 271 -17.29 -0.48 4.94
N VAL A 272 -18.32 0.16 5.51
CA VAL A 272 -18.39 1.62 5.54
C VAL A 272 -17.22 2.21 6.32
N LEU A 273 -16.97 1.71 7.53
CA LEU A 273 -15.87 2.17 8.38
C LEU A 273 -14.50 1.99 7.73
N ARG A 274 -14.29 0.89 7.01
CA ARG A 274 -13.07 0.64 6.24
C ARG A 274 -12.80 1.73 5.21
N ASN A 275 -13.83 2.10 4.43
CA ASN A 275 -13.67 3.13 3.42
C ASN A 275 -13.31 4.48 4.02
N ILE A 276 -13.93 4.83 5.16
CA ILE A 276 -13.61 6.05 5.90
C ILE A 276 -12.19 5.97 6.48
N SER A 277 -11.84 4.84 7.07
CA SER A 277 -10.52 4.57 7.66
C SER A 277 -9.38 4.70 6.64
N SER A 278 -9.63 4.34 5.37
CA SER A 278 -8.61 4.43 4.31
C SER A 278 -8.09 5.85 4.10
N LEU A 279 -8.91 6.89 4.32
CA LEU A 279 -8.49 8.29 4.21
C LEU A 279 -7.42 8.65 5.26
N PHE A 280 -7.60 8.19 6.49
CA PHE A 280 -6.62 8.35 7.55
C PHE A 280 -5.34 7.57 7.25
N PHE A 281 -5.50 6.31 6.81
CA PHE A 281 -4.38 5.44 6.48
C PHE A 281 -3.48 6.02 5.39
N ILE A 282 -4.05 6.64 4.36
CA ILE A 282 -3.30 7.31 3.28
C ILE A 282 -2.38 8.40 3.86
N ILE A 283 -2.89 9.21 4.79
CA ILE A 283 -2.09 10.27 5.43
C ILE A 283 -0.97 9.66 6.26
N VAL A 284 -1.31 8.71 7.14
CA VAL A 284 -0.34 8.07 8.03
C VAL A 284 0.77 7.35 7.24
N SER A 285 0.41 6.62 6.18
CA SER A 285 1.37 5.87 5.36
C SER A 285 2.34 6.78 4.61
N ALA A 286 1.89 7.96 4.15
CA ALA A 286 2.76 8.94 3.50
C ALA A 286 3.82 9.49 4.46
N PHE A 287 3.43 9.84 5.69
CA PHE A 287 4.37 10.30 6.72
C PHE A 287 5.27 9.16 7.22
N ALA A 288 4.76 7.95 7.36
CA ALA A 288 5.54 6.77 7.73
C ALA A 288 6.63 6.44 6.68
N THR A 289 6.27 6.44 5.40
CA THR A 289 7.24 6.29 4.29
C THR A 289 8.29 7.39 4.29
N THR A 290 7.87 8.64 4.57
CA THR A 290 8.78 9.78 4.71
C THR A 290 9.75 9.58 5.86
N ALA A 291 9.28 9.10 7.02
CA ALA A 291 10.14 8.81 8.17
C ALA A 291 11.22 7.78 7.80
N SER A 292 10.83 6.66 7.17
CA SER A 292 11.76 5.62 6.70
C SER A 292 12.84 6.20 5.76
N SER A 293 12.43 7.04 4.79
CA SER A 293 13.35 7.68 3.85
C SER A 293 14.35 8.61 4.57
N LEU A 294 13.86 9.49 5.44
CA LEU A 294 14.71 10.44 6.16
C LEU A 294 15.66 9.75 7.13
N VAL A 295 15.18 8.75 7.84
CA VAL A 295 15.99 7.98 8.80
C VAL A 295 17.08 7.19 8.08
N SER A 296 16.78 6.53 6.96
CA SER A 296 17.81 5.83 6.20
C SER A 296 18.91 6.77 5.71
N ASN A 297 18.57 7.99 5.31
CA ASN A 297 19.54 9.04 4.95
C ASN A 297 20.37 9.50 6.16
N LEU A 298 19.76 9.67 7.34
CA LEU A 298 20.48 9.98 8.59
C LEU A 298 21.47 8.90 8.98
N MET A 299 21.06 7.65 8.88
CA MET A 299 21.95 6.51 9.15
C MET A 299 23.15 6.49 8.22
N GLY A 300 22.95 6.81 6.95
CA GLY A 300 24.02 6.94 5.96
C GLY A 300 24.97 8.09 6.23
N SER A 301 24.47 9.25 6.67
CA SER A 301 25.30 10.41 7.00
C SER A 301 26.01 10.33 8.35
N GLY A 302 25.83 9.25 9.13
CA GLY A 302 26.40 9.11 10.46
C GLY A 302 25.67 9.86 11.57
N ASP A 303 24.55 10.51 11.27
CA ASP A 303 23.78 11.35 12.21
C ASP A 303 22.70 10.52 12.99
N SER A 304 23.02 9.32 13.41
CA SER A 304 22.09 8.39 14.08
C SER A 304 21.43 8.97 15.34
N GLY A 305 22.12 9.84 16.07
CA GLY A 305 21.57 10.50 17.25
C GLY A 305 20.35 11.39 16.99
N ARG A 306 20.05 11.70 15.72
CA ARG A 306 18.88 12.53 15.33
C ARG A 306 17.67 11.74 14.85
N VAL A 307 17.74 10.45 14.87
CA VAL A 307 16.63 9.57 14.45
C VAL A 307 15.39 9.85 15.27
N MET A 308 15.50 9.91 16.59
CA MET A 308 14.37 10.17 17.49
C MET A 308 13.79 11.59 17.31
N ASP A 309 14.61 12.59 17.07
CA ASP A 309 14.15 13.95 16.75
C ASP A 309 13.36 13.99 15.43
N THR A 310 13.81 13.23 14.43
CA THR A 310 13.11 13.13 13.14
C THR A 310 11.78 12.41 13.32
N PHE A 311 11.74 11.29 14.05
CA PHE A 311 10.50 10.60 14.42
C PHE A 311 9.49 11.56 15.06
N LYS A 312 9.90 12.29 16.12
CA LYS A 312 9.01 13.22 16.83
C LYS A 312 8.49 14.34 15.91
N LYS A 313 9.33 14.86 15.01
CA LYS A 313 8.92 15.91 14.05
C LYS A 313 7.94 15.38 13.02
N VAL A 314 8.21 14.23 12.43
CA VAL A 314 7.32 13.60 11.43
C VAL A 314 5.98 13.27 12.06
N SER A 315 5.96 12.68 13.28
CA SER A 315 4.74 12.38 14.03
C SER A 315 3.94 13.65 14.34
N ARG A 316 4.60 14.72 14.80
CA ARG A 316 3.93 16.00 15.07
C ARG A 316 3.31 16.60 13.80
N LEU A 317 4.01 16.54 12.68
CA LEU A 317 3.48 17.02 11.41
C LEU A 317 2.32 16.16 10.91
N CYS A 318 2.37 14.86 11.08
CA CYS A 318 1.25 13.98 10.76
C CYS A 318 0.00 14.34 11.56
N TYR A 319 0.16 14.61 12.86
CA TYR A 319 -0.95 15.07 13.71
C TYR A 319 -1.56 16.40 13.28
N VAL A 320 -0.79 17.30 12.69
CA VAL A 320 -1.33 18.56 12.13
C VAL A 320 -2.38 18.31 11.05
N PHE A 321 -2.29 17.17 10.33
CA PHE A 321 -3.29 16.78 9.33
C PHE A 321 -4.38 15.88 9.92
N ILE A 322 -4.01 14.96 10.79
CA ILE A 322 -4.94 13.96 11.34
C ILE A 322 -5.91 14.57 12.37
N LEU A 323 -5.43 15.43 13.28
CA LEU A 323 -6.30 15.98 14.34
C LEU A 323 -7.45 16.85 13.81
N PRO A 324 -7.26 17.77 12.84
CA PRO A 324 -8.38 18.49 12.24
C PRO A 324 -9.38 17.55 11.54
N LEU A 325 -8.87 16.50 10.87
CA LEU A 325 -9.73 15.51 10.22
C LEU A 325 -10.56 14.73 11.24
N ILE A 326 -9.95 14.24 12.33
CA ILE A 326 -10.65 13.60 13.45
C ILE A 326 -11.71 14.55 14.02
N PHE A 327 -11.36 15.81 14.27
CA PHE A 327 -12.26 16.80 14.85
C PHE A 327 -13.49 17.03 13.97
N VAL A 328 -13.30 17.29 12.67
CA VAL A 328 -14.40 17.50 11.73
C VAL A 328 -15.28 16.24 11.64
N MET A 329 -14.67 15.07 11.52
CA MET A 329 -15.40 13.81 11.41
C MET A 329 -16.15 13.48 12.71
N ALA A 330 -15.56 13.77 13.89
CA ALA A 330 -16.22 13.54 15.17
C ALA A 330 -17.45 14.45 15.38
N LEU A 331 -17.46 15.65 14.80
CA LEU A 331 -18.60 16.56 14.88
C LEU A 331 -19.77 16.17 13.95
N PHE A 332 -19.47 15.50 12.83
CA PHE A 332 -20.46 15.22 11.80
C PHE A 332 -20.55 13.74 11.41
N PRO A 333 -20.68 12.78 12.37
CA PRO A 333 -20.64 11.35 12.07
C PRO A 333 -21.72 10.93 11.08
N ASN A 334 -22.95 11.41 11.27
CA ASN A 334 -24.07 11.07 10.42
C ASN A 334 -23.90 11.58 8.97
N SER A 335 -23.37 12.78 8.80
CA SER A 335 -23.13 13.36 7.47
C SER A 335 -22.03 12.60 6.72
N VAL A 336 -20.98 12.18 7.41
CA VAL A 336 -19.90 11.38 6.82
C VAL A 336 -20.41 10.01 6.39
N MET A 337 -21.19 9.34 7.25
CA MET A 337 -21.73 8.01 6.92
C MET A 337 -22.82 8.06 5.83
N ARG A 338 -23.57 9.15 5.71
CA ARG A 338 -24.55 9.37 4.62
C ARG A 338 -23.92 9.43 3.23
N ILE A 339 -22.62 9.67 3.12
CA ILE A 339 -21.89 9.57 1.84
C ILE A 339 -21.90 8.13 1.31
N TYR A 340 -22.00 7.14 2.21
CA TYR A 340 -21.90 5.72 1.87
C TYR A 340 -23.23 4.97 1.93
N THR A 341 -24.19 5.43 2.72
CA THR A 341 -25.50 4.75 2.89
C THR A 341 -26.59 5.71 3.33
N ASP A 342 -27.79 5.52 2.78
CA ASP A 342 -29.00 6.26 3.18
C ASP A 342 -29.77 5.56 4.31
N ASN A 343 -29.36 4.36 4.72
CA ASN A 343 -30.02 3.57 5.76
C ASN A 343 -29.75 4.16 7.15
N SER A 344 -30.72 4.94 7.67
CA SER A 344 -30.63 5.61 8.96
C SER A 344 -30.44 4.63 10.14
N ALA A 345 -31.03 3.44 10.07
CA ALA A 345 -30.87 2.42 11.12
C ALA A 345 -29.44 1.85 11.13
N LEU A 346 -28.84 1.65 9.95
CA LEU A 346 -27.44 1.24 9.82
C LEU A 346 -26.50 2.32 10.35
N ILE A 347 -26.74 3.59 10.01
CA ILE A 347 -25.95 4.73 10.47
C ILE A 347 -25.95 4.80 11.99
N GLN A 348 -27.12 4.76 12.63
CA GLN A 348 -27.24 4.83 14.10
C GLN A 348 -26.46 3.70 14.79
N SER A 349 -26.54 2.46 14.29
CA SER A 349 -25.81 1.35 14.87
C SER A 349 -24.31 1.38 14.57
N ALA A 350 -23.86 2.11 13.54
CA ALA A 350 -22.45 2.25 13.21
C ALA A 350 -21.73 3.34 14.03
N VAL A 351 -22.46 4.31 14.61
CA VAL A 351 -21.87 5.45 15.34
C VAL A 351 -20.87 5.04 16.43
N PRO A 352 -21.15 4.07 17.31
CA PRO A 352 -20.15 3.67 18.33
C PRO A 352 -18.86 3.14 17.71
N ALA A 353 -18.96 2.26 16.72
CA ALA A 353 -17.80 1.70 16.02
C ALA A 353 -17.05 2.77 15.22
N TYR A 354 -17.77 3.75 14.67
CA TYR A 354 -17.19 4.89 13.98
C TYR A 354 -16.29 5.72 14.90
N TYR A 355 -16.72 6.03 16.12
CA TYR A 355 -15.88 6.75 17.07
C TYR A 355 -14.64 5.94 17.47
N VAL A 356 -14.78 4.65 17.71
CA VAL A 356 -13.65 3.75 17.96
C VAL A 356 -12.64 3.85 16.80
N MET A 357 -13.12 3.76 15.56
CA MET A 357 -12.29 3.78 14.36
C MET A 357 -11.53 5.11 14.19
N ILE A 358 -12.18 6.28 14.36
CA ILE A 358 -11.49 7.55 14.16
C ILE A 358 -10.46 7.83 15.26
N PHE A 359 -10.74 7.45 16.52
CA PHE A 359 -9.83 7.67 17.62
C PHE A 359 -8.64 6.70 17.64
N VAL A 360 -8.76 5.53 17.00
CA VAL A 360 -7.61 4.60 16.85
C VAL A 360 -6.42 5.29 16.17
N TYR A 361 -6.67 6.26 15.31
CA TYR A 361 -5.61 6.99 14.62
C TYR A 361 -4.74 7.88 15.52
N LEU A 362 -5.20 8.20 16.74
CA LEU A 362 -4.36 8.87 17.73
C LEU A 362 -3.18 7.98 18.15
N VAL A 363 -3.38 6.68 18.21
CA VAL A 363 -2.33 5.68 18.52
C VAL A 363 -1.62 5.21 17.25
N SER A 364 -2.37 5.08 16.15
CA SER A 364 -1.85 4.62 14.85
C SER A 364 -0.75 5.51 14.29
N VAL A 365 -0.85 6.83 14.45
CA VAL A 365 0.15 7.79 13.95
C VAL A 365 1.55 7.49 14.50
N PRO A 366 1.80 7.55 15.82
CA PRO A 366 3.14 7.31 16.35
C PRO A 366 3.58 5.85 16.12
N ALA A 367 2.69 4.88 16.21
CA ALA A 367 3.01 3.47 16.00
C ALA A 367 3.55 3.21 14.59
N ASN A 368 2.82 3.60 13.55
CA ASN A 368 3.25 3.40 12.16
C ASN A 368 4.52 4.18 11.81
N ILE A 369 4.65 5.43 12.29
CA ILE A 369 5.83 6.25 12.03
C ILE A 369 7.05 5.66 12.76
N LEU A 370 6.90 5.17 14.01
CA LEU A 370 7.98 4.52 14.76
C LEU A 370 8.42 3.23 14.09
N PHE A 371 7.48 2.39 13.68
CA PHE A 371 7.74 1.17 12.94
C PHE A 371 8.58 1.44 11.67
N ASN A 372 8.16 2.42 10.86
CA ASN A 372 8.89 2.81 9.66
C ASN A 372 10.22 3.50 9.97
N THR A 373 10.34 4.17 11.12
CA THR A 373 11.60 4.71 11.64
C THR A 373 12.58 3.58 11.93
N VAL A 374 12.15 2.53 12.66
CA VAL A 374 12.98 1.36 12.95
C VAL A 374 13.39 0.64 11.66
N SER A 375 12.46 0.42 10.74
CA SER A 375 12.76 -0.16 9.42
C SER A 375 13.76 0.70 8.66
N GLY A 376 13.63 2.03 8.70
CA GLY A 376 14.52 2.99 8.06
C GLY A 376 15.96 2.94 8.58
N THR A 377 16.20 2.48 9.81
CA THR A 377 17.58 2.24 10.31
C THR A 377 18.27 1.07 9.61
N GLY A 378 17.54 0.26 8.86
CA GLY A 378 18.00 -0.99 8.26
C GLY A 378 17.76 -2.23 9.13
N ASN A 379 17.23 -2.07 10.34
CA ASN A 379 16.88 -3.17 11.24
C ASN A 379 15.48 -3.72 10.95
N THR A 380 15.26 -4.13 9.71
CA THR A 380 13.96 -4.64 9.23
C THR A 380 13.54 -5.94 9.89
N ARG A 381 14.52 -6.74 10.33
CA ARG A 381 14.26 -7.98 11.08
C ARG A 381 13.58 -7.70 12.42
N SER A 382 14.14 -6.79 13.22
CA SER A 382 13.54 -6.41 14.51
C SER A 382 12.18 -5.76 14.33
N ALA A 383 12.00 -4.93 13.28
CA ALA A 383 10.71 -4.35 12.95
C ALA A 383 9.66 -5.45 12.70
N LEU A 384 9.97 -6.47 11.89
CA LEU A 384 9.05 -7.59 11.68
C LEU A 384 8.73 -8.35 12.96
N PHE A 385 9.72 -8.63 13.83
CA PHE A 385 9.45 -9.36 15.08
C PHE A 385 8.53 -8.58 16.02
N ILE A 386 8.71 -7.25 16.14
CA ILE A 386 7.83 -6.39 16.92
C ILE A 386 6.41 -6.45 16.37
N GLU A 387 6.27 -6.36 15.03
CA GLU A 387 4.96 -6.45 14.39
C GLU A 387 4.31 -7.82 14.56
N LEU A 388 5.08 -8.92 14.45
CA LEU A 388 4.55 -10.28 14.65
C LEU A 388 3.97 -10.46 16.07
N ILE A 389 4.60 -9.91 17.10
CA ILE A 389 4.08 -9.95 18.46
C ILE A 389 2.74 -9.21 18.52
N ALA A 390 2.67 -8.01 17.94
CA ALA A 390 1.44 -7.24 17.86
C ALA A 390 0.34 -7.95 17.07
N LEU A 391 0.69 -8.57 15.94
CA LEU A 391 -0.25 -9.33 15.11
C LEU A 391 -0.77 -10.59 15.80
N VAL A 392 0.05 -11.31 16.56
CA VAL A 392 -0.40 -12.45 17.37
C VAL A 392 -1.42 -11.99 18.41
N ALA A 393 -1.14 -10.91 19.14
CA ALA A 393 -2.07 -10.34 20.12
C ALA A 393 -3.38 -9.88 19.43
N TYR A 394 -3.28 -9.27 18.26
CA TYR A 394 -4.41 -8.86 17.44
C TYR A 394 -5.28 -10.05 17.01
N VAL A 395 -4.68 -11.09 16.41
CA VAL A 395 -5.40 -12.28 15.97
C VAL A 395 -6.08 -13.00 17.14
N LEU A 396 -5.40 -13.16 18.26
CA LEU A 396 -5.99 -13.75 19.47
C LEU A 396 -7.19 -12.92 19.97
N SER A 397 -7.09 -11.59 19.94
CA SER A 397 -8.18 -10.69 20.32
C SER A 397 -9.36 -10.76 19.35
N VAL A 398 -9.10 -10.85 18.04
CA VAL A 398 -10.14 -11.04 17.01
C VAL A 398 -10.84 -12.38 17.23
N ILE A 399 -10.11 -13.47 17.43
CA ILE A 399 -10.70 -14.79 17.71
C ILE A 399 -11.58 -14.71 18.98
N TYR A 400 -11.06 -14.11 20.06
CA TYR A 400 -11.79 -14.03 21.32
C TYR A 400 -13.03 -13.13 21.24
N LEU A 401 -12.90 -11.90 20.73
CA LEU A 401 -13.99 -10.91 20.72
C LEU A 401 -15.02 -11.19 19.60
N VAL A 402 -14.55 -11.56 18.41
CA VAL A 402 -15.44 -11.71 17.25
C VAL A 402 -16.03 -13.13 17.20
N ILE A 403 -15.20 -14.16 17.32
CA ILE A 403 -15.64 -15.55 17.10
C ILE A 403 -16.24 -16.14 18.38
N TYR A 404 -15.55 -15.99 19.52
CA TYR A 404 -15.98 -16.61 20.79
C TYR A 404 -17.07 -15.81 21.50
N LEU A 405 -16.85 -14.50 21.76
CA LEU A 405 -17.81 -13.64 22.45
C LEU A 405 -18.93 -13.11 21.55
N LYS A 406 -18.74 -13.13 20.23
CA LYS A 406 -19.66 -12.49 19.25
C LYS A 406 -20.03 -11.07 19.68
N ALA A 407 -19.01 -10.29 20.09
CA ALA A 407 -19.19 -8.95 20.63
C ALA A 407 -19.75 -7.98 19.60
N ASP A 408 -20.29 -6.83 20.06
CA ASP A 408 -20.73 -5.76 19.18
C ASP A 408 -19.58 -5.25 18.28
N VAL A 409 -19.92 -4.78 17.08
CA VAL A 409 -18.97 -4.26 16.09
C VAL A 409 -18.05 -3.20 16.68
N ALA A 410 -18.56 -2.32 17.55
CA ALA A 410 -17.74 -1.32 18.23
C ALA A 410 -16.63 -1.94 19.09
N ILE A 411 -16.95 -3.02 19.81
CA ILE A 411 -15.97 -3.76 20.61
C ILE A 411 -14.98 -4.50 19.67
N CYS A 412 -15.46 -5.09 18.57
CA CYS A 412 -14.60 -5.75 17.60
C CYS A 412 -13.56 -4.78 17.00
N TRP A 413 -13.93 -3.54 16.71
CA TRP A 413 -13.02 -2.51 16.22
C TRP A 413 -11.98 -2.05 17.27
N THR A 414 -12.16 -2.32 18.55
CA THR A 414 -11.12 -2.05 19.56
C THR A 414 -9.88 -2.93 19.39
N THR A 415 -9.99 -4.05 18.68
CA THR A 415 -8.81 -4.89 18.35
C THR A 415 -7.76 -4.11 17.56
N GLU A 416 -8.16 -3.11 16.76
CA GLU A 416 -7.24 -2.26 16.04
C GLU A 416 -6.28 -1.47 16.96
N TYR A 417 -6.70 -1.12 18.18
CA TYR A 417 -5.78 -0.52 19.15
C TYR A 417 -4.66 -1.46 19.58
N LEU A 418 -4.96 -2.76 19.72
CA LEU A 418 -3.99 -3.75 20.18
C LEU A 418 -2.89 -4.00 19.14
N SER A 419 -3.23 -3.95 17.87
CA SER A 419 -2.25 -4.07 16.78
C SER A 419 -1.19 -2.95 16.82
N LEU A 420 -1.49 -1.83 17.47
CA LEU A 420 -0.71 -0.60 17.45
C LEU A 420 0.02 -0.27 18.77
N ILE A 421 -0.54 -0.68 19.93
CA ILE A 421 0.00 -0.30 21.26
C ILE A 421 1.39 -0.89 21.48
N HIS A 422 1.62 -2.14 21.13
CA HIS A 422 2.92 -2.81 21.33
C HIS A 422 4.05 -2.26 20.45
N ILE A 423 3.70 -1.59 19.34
CA ILE A 423 4.69 -0.94 18.46
C ILE A 423 5.20 0.37 19.11
N SER A 424 4.42 0.98 19.99
CA SER A 424 4.73 2.29 20.58
C SER A 424 5.61 2.23 21.83
N GLU A 425 5.85 1.05 22.42
CA GLU A 425 6.78 0.91 23.53
C GLU A 425 8.23 0.90 23.01
N PRO A 426 9.04 1.94 23.33
CA PRO A 426 10.43 1.94 22.93
C PRO A 426 11.17 0.88 23.76
N THR A 427 11.55 -0.21 23.13
CA THR A 427 12.57 -1.09 23.69
C THR A 427 13.86 -0.27 23.87
N ARG A 428 14.28 -0.10 25.12
CA ARG A 428 15.52 0.54 25.56
C ARG A 428 16.78 -0.09 24.92
#